data_2537c2cc81d2e22875f18d825f965562
#
_entry.id   2537c2cc81d2e22875f18d825f965562
#
_cell.length_a   1.000
_cell.length_b   1.000
_cell.length_c   1.000
_cell.angle_alpha   90.00
_cell.angle_beta   90.00
_cell.angle_gamma   90.00
#
_symmetry.space_group_name_H-M   'P 1'
#
loop_
_entity.id
_entity.type
_entity.pdbx_description
1 polymer ?
#
loop_
_entity_poly.entity_id
_entity_poly.type
_entity_poly.pdbx_seq_one_letter_code
_entity_poly.pdbx_strand_id
1 'polypeptide(L)'
;MRFIKDEYVSVFRDCLIETSRSEGYTLPEDIEAYVAILLGSFIDEPDFLPSPTFTEAFMKGTMPSKDLADVCLFVRGVFPKYGDKTHLTTIGKSSYDNAGKQLRMHMFEDIADNFEIVVKIIRISTRPARTHFKDIKWLNH
;
A
#
# COMPACT_ATOMS: atom_id res chain seq x y z
N MET A 1 -16.38 -7.24 14.28
CA MET A 1 -15.83 -6.40 13.19
C MET A 1 -14.37 -6.70 12.86
N ARG A 2 -13.55 -7.03 13.84
CA ARG A 2 -12.16 -7.37 13.59
C ARG A 2 -12.00 -8.59 12.67
N PHE A 3 -12.82 -9.59 12.87
CA PHE A 3 -12.74 -10.79 12.03
C PHE A 3 -13.10 -10.49 10.58
N ILE A 4 -13.95 -9.47 10.32
CA ILE A 4 -14.24 -9.03 8.95
C ILE A 4 -12.97 -8.49 8.29
N LYS A 5 -12.21 -7.70 9.05
CA LYS A 5 -10.94 -7.15 8.59
C LYS A 5 -9.93 -8.25 8.26
N ASP A 6 -9.86 -9.26 9.12
CA ASP A 6 -8.97 -10.41 8.93
C ASP A 6 -9.37 -11.23 7.70
N GLU A 7 -10.67 -11.36 7.44
CA GLU A 7 -11.16 -12.02 6.23
C GLU A 7 -10.71 -11.28 4.99
N TYR A 8 -10.80 -9.94 4.98
CA TYR A 8 -10.34 -9.12 3.86
C TYR A 8 -8.83 -9.22 3.67
N VAL A 9 -8.06 -9.29 4.75
CA VAL A 9 -6.61 -9.47 4.65
C VAL A 9 -6.29 -10.78 3.92
N SER A 10 -6.99 -11.86 4.26
CA SER A 10 -6.81 -13.14 3.60
C SER A 10 -7.15 -13.08 2.11
N VAL A 11 -8.26 -12.44 1.77
CA VAL A 11 -8.69 -12.28 0.38
C VAL A 11 -7.71 -11.40 -0.39
N PHE A 12 -7.25 -10.30 0.19
CA PHE A 12 -6.23 -9.45 -0.44
C PHE A 12 -4.96 -10.24 -0.72
N ARG A 13 -4.52 -11.05 0.24
CA ARG A 13 -3.32 -11.85 0.06
C ARG A 13 -3.45 -12.82 -1.11
N ASP A 14 -4.59 -13.50 -1.21
CA ASP A 14 -4.87 -14.41 -2.31
C ASP A 14 -4.85 -13.68 -3.64
N CYS A 15 -5.44 -12.48 -3.69
CA CYS A 15 -5.44 -11.66 -4.91
C CYS A 15 -4.03 -11.20 -5.29
N LEU A 16 -3.22 -10.82 -4.30
CA LEU A 16 -1.84 -10.41 -4.55
C LEU A 16 -1.01 -11.56 -5.11
N ILE A 17 -1.16 -12.75 -4.56
CA ILE A 17 -0.46 -13.94 -5.03
C ILE A 17 -0.86 -14.25 -6.47
N GLU A 18 -2.16 -14.27 -6.74
CA GLU A 18 -2.69 -14.56 -8.06
C GLU A 18 -2.20 -13.54 -9.10
N THR A 19 -2.27 -12.25 -8.74
CA THR A 19 -1.83 -11.17 -9.63
C THR A 19 -0.33 -11.27 -9.90
N SER A 20 0.48 -11.48 -8.88
CA SER A 20 1.93 -11.64 -9.04
C SER A 20 2.25 -12.76 -10.01
N ARG A 21 1.58 -13.89 -9.84
CA ARG A 21 1.78 -15.05 -10.70
C ARG A 21 1.42 -14.75 -12.16
N SER A 22 0.25 -14.12 -12.37
CA SER A 22 -0.21 -13.83 -13.74
C SER A 22 0.60 -12.75 -14.42
N GLU A 23 1.18 -11.81 -13.66
CA GLU A 23 2.02 -10.73 -14.20
C GLU A 23 3.50 -11.12 -14.30
N GLY A 24 3.86 -12.34 -13.88
CA GLY A 24 5.24 -12.82 -13.98
C GLY A 24 6.18 -12.26 -12.94
N TYR A 25 5.66 -11.71 -11.84
CA TYR A 25 6.46 -11.24 -10.72
C TYR A 25 6.35 -12.20 -9.55
N THR A 26 7.43 -12.34 -8.79
CA THR A 26 7.40 -13.12 -7.56
C THR A 26 7.69 -12.19 -6.40
N LEU A 27 6.65 -11.83 -5.66
CA LEU A 27 6.84 -11.05 -4.44
C LEU A 27 7.32 -11.95 -3.31
N PRO A 28 8.31 -11.54 -2.52
CA PRO A 28 8.65 -12.24 -1.30
C PRO A 28 7.44 -12.38 -0.38
N GLU A 29 7.36 -13.48 0.35
CA GLU A 29 6.21 -13.76 1.22
C GLU A 29 5.98 -12.67 2.28
N ASP A 30 7.05 -12.11 2.84
CA ASP A 30 6.94 -11.06 3.84
C ASP A 30 6.32 -9.80 3.27
N ILE A 31 6.68 -9.42 2.05
CA ILE A 31 6.10 -8.26 1.36
C ILE A 31 4.63 -8.53 1.03
N GLU A 32 4.32 -9.71 0.54
CA GLU A 32 2.96 -10.13 0.23
C GLU A 32 2.05 -10.02 1.45
N ALA A 33 2.51 -10.59 2.58
CA ALA A 33 1.77 -10.54 3.83
C ALA A 33 1.63 -9.09 4.33
N TYR A 34 2.71 -8.31 4.26
CA TYR A 34 2.70 -6.92 4.71
C TYR A 34 1.69 -6.09 3.93
N VAL A 35 1.71 -6.20 2.59
CA VAL A 35 0.80 -5.45 1.73
C VAL A 35 -0.66 -5.85 1.97
N ALA A 36 -0.93 -7.13 2.17
CA ALA A 36 -2.28 -7.59 2.48
C ALA A 36 -2.80 -6.98 3.79
N ILE A 37 -1.95 -6.94 4.82
CA ILE A 37 -2.29 -6.33 6.10
C ILE A 37 -2.50 -4.82 5.93
N LEU A 38 -1.64 -4.18 5.16
CA LEU A 38 -1.76 -2.76 4.86
C LEU A 38 -3.12 -2.44 4.22
N LEU A 39 -3.49 -3.18 3.18
CA LEU A 39 -4.79 -2.98 2.51
C LEU A 39 -5.94 -3.19 3.48
N GLY A 40 -5.87 -4.23 4.30
CA GLY A 40 -6.88 -4.49 5.31
C GLY A 40 -6.98 -3.38 6.36
N SER A 41 -5.85 -2.77 6.72
CA SER A 41 -5.84 -1.72 7.74
C SER A 41 -6.55 -0.44 7.31
N PHE A 42 -6.68 -0.20 6.00
CA PHE A 42 -7.35 1.00 5.49
C PHE A 42 -8.87 0.82 5.30
N ILE A 43 -9.42 -0.36 5.53
CA ILE A 43 -10.86 -0.61 5.34
C ILE A 43 -11.71 0.33 6.18
N ASP A 44 -11.32 0.58 7.43
CA ASP A 44 -12.06 1.41 8.36
C ASP A 44 -11.37 2.76 8.62
N GLU A 45 -10.50 3.20 7.72
CA GLU A 45 -9.70 4.39 7.92
C GLU A 45 -10.19 5.51 7.01
N PRO A 46 -11.11 6.39 7.48
CA PRO A 46 -11.65 7.46 6.63
C PRO A 46 -10.64 8.57 6.37
N ASP A 47 -9.71 8.83 7.30
CA ASP A 47 -8.76 9.94 7.24
C ASP A 47 -7.33 9.45 7.16
N PHE A 48 -6.98 8.76 6.08
CA PHE A 48 -5.64 8.24 5.92
C PHE A 48 -4.65 9.24 5.30
N LEU A 49 -5.15 10.31 4.67
CA LEU A 49 -4.27 11.27 4.01
C LEU A 49 -3.48 12.10 5.04
N PRO A 50 -2.19 12.35 4.79
CA PRO A 50 -1.40 13.17 5.71
C PRO A 50 -1.86 14.62 5.70
N SER A 51 -1.74 15.29 6.85
CA SER A 51 -2.15 16.68 7.01
C SER A 51 -0.90 17.51 7.30
N PRO A 52 -0.73 18.69 6.66
CA PRO A 52 -1.63 19.21 5.63
C PRO A 52 -1.38 18.62 4.25
N THR A 53 -0.17 18.17 3.96
CA THR A 53 0.17 17.59 2.66
C THR A 53 1.18 16.46 2.84
N PHE A 54 1.35 15.65 1.79
CA PHE A 54 2.41 14.63 1.73
C PHE A 54 3.79 15.27 1.85
N THR A 55 4.01 16.37 1.14
CA THR A 55 5.29 17.07 1.15
C THR A 55 5.64 17.55 2.54
N GLU A 56 4.71 18.21 3.23
CA GLU A 56 4.96 18.71 4.57
C GLU A 56 5.17 17.60 5.57
N ALA A 57 4.40 16.52 5.48
CA ALA A 57 4.58 15.38 6.35
C ALA A 57 5.97 14.78 6.19
N PHE A 58 6.47 14.70 4.95
CA PHE A 58 7.80 14.19 4.66
C PHE A 58 8.90 15.14 5.15
N MET A 59 8.78 16.42 4.81
CA MET A 59 9.80 17.42 5.12
C MET A 59 9.90 17.72 6.62
N LYS A 60 8.78 17.77 7.32
CA LYS A 60 8.73 18.11 8.74
C LYS A 60 8.73 16.91 9.68
N GLY A 61 8.61 15.70 9.12
CA GLY A 61 8.57 14.50 9.94
C GLY A 61 7.35 14.42 10.84
N THR A 62 6.21 14.98 10.41
CA THR A 62 4.99 15.00 11.22
C THR A 62 4.30 13.65 11.30
N MET A 63 4.75 12.70 10.49
CA MET A 63 4.22 11.34 10.45
C MET A 63 5.42 10.37 10.41
N PRO A 64 5.37 9.24 11.12
CA PRO A 64 6.44 8.25 11.02
C PRO A 64 6.67 7.82 9.57
N SER A 65 7.92 7.58 9.22
CA SER A 65 8.28 7.23 7.83
C SER A 65 7.50 6.03 7.31
N LYS A 66 7.35 4.99 8.13
CA LYS A 66 6.58 3.79 7.75
C LYS A 66 5.14 4.15 7.41
N ASP A 67 4.50 4.96 8.25
CA ASP A 67 3.09 5.33 8.04
C ASP A 67 2.92 6.17 6.79
N LEU A 68 3.81 7.12 6.55
CA LEU A 68 3.77 7.97 5.37
C LEU A 68 4.00 7.12 4.10
N ALA A 69 4.95 6.20 4.15
CA ALA A 69 5.24 5.30 3.05
C ALA A 69 4.03 4.42 2.73
N ASP A 70 3.37 3.89 3.77
CA ASP A 70 2.18 3.05 3.62
C ASP A 70 1.06 3.80 2.92
N VAL A 71 0.83 5.06 3.30
CA VAL A 71 -0.20 5.88 2.65
C VAL A 71 0.15 6.14 1.19
N CYS A 72 1.40 6.46 0.89
CA CYS A 72 1.84 6.67 -0.49
C CYS A 72 1.61 5.42 -1.35
N LEU A 73 1.98 4.26 -0.82
CA LEU A 73 1.79 2.99 -1.53
C LEU A 73 0.30 2.71 -1.76
N PHE A 74 -0.50 2.88 -0.73
CA PHE A 74 -1.95 2.67 -0.80
C PHE A 74 -2.59 3.59 -1.84
N VAL A 75 -2.30 4.89 -1.77
CA VAL A 75 -2.87 5.88 -2.69
C VAL A 75 -2.42 5.60 -4.13
N ARG A 76 -1.15 5.32 -4.34
CA ARG A 76 -0.64 5.03 -5.68
C ARG A 76 -1.27 3.77 -6.28
N GLY A 77 -1.48 2.75 -5.46
CA GLY A 77 -2.06 1.49 -5.93
C GLY A 77 -3.56 1.54 -6.14
N VAL A 78 -4.28 2.14 -5.21
CA VAL A 78 -5.76 2.11 -5.18
C VAL A 78 -6.38 3.29 -5.92
N PHE A 79 -5.75 4.46 -5.85
CA PHE A 79 -6.27 5.69 -6.46
C PHE A 79 -5.29 6.24 -7.49
N PRO A 80 -5.15 5.58 -8.66
CA PRO A 80 -4.10 5.92 -9.62
C PRO A 80 -4.19 7.33 -10.19
N LYS A 81 -5.34 7.98 -10.07
CA LYS A 81 -5.53 9.35 -10.59
C LYS A 81 -5.34 10.42 -9.52
N TYR A 82 -5.07 10.03 -8.28
CA TYR A 82 -4.91 10.98 -7.20
C TYR A 82 -3.50 11.58 -7.18
N GLY A 83 -3.44 12.91 -7.12
CA GLY A 83 -2.18 13.64 -6.91
C GLY A 83 -1.14 13.48 -8.01
N ASP A 84 0.06 13.92 -7.71
CA ASP A 84 1.20 13.78 -8.61
C ASP A 84 1.87 12.43 -8.39
N LYS A 85 1.72 11.58 -9.38
CA LYS A 85 2.22 10.20 -9.39
C LYS A 85 3.72 10.11 -9.09
N THR A 86 4.52 10.91 -9.77
CA THR A 86 5.97 10.92 -9.60
C THR A 86 6.36 11.38 -8.20
N HIS A 87 5.70 12.41 -7.72
CA HIS A 87 5.95 12.98 -6.41
C HIS A 87 5.62 11.99 -5.29
N LEU A 88 4.44 11.37 -5.37
CA LEU A 88 4.02 10.37 -4.39
C LEU A 88 4.95 9.14 -4.38
N THR A 89 5.40 8.73 -5.56
CA THR A 89 6.34 7.62 -5.67
C THR A 89 7.67 7.98 -5.00
N THR A 90 8.17 9.18 -5.24
CA THR A 90 9.44 9.66 -4.65
C THR A 90 9.35 9.68 -3.12
N ILE A 91 8.28 10.26 -2.58
CA ILE A 91 8.06 10.32 -1.14
C ILE A 91 7.93 8.90 -0.56
N GLY A 92 7.14 8.05 -1.22
CA GLY A 92 6.91 6.69 -0.75
C GLY A 92 8.18 5.85 -0.69
N LYS A 93 8.97 5.89 -1.75
CA LYS A 93 10.25 5.16 -1.80
C LYS A 93 11.21 5.66 -0.74
N SER A 94 11.38 6.96 -0.64
CA SER A 94 12.28 7.57 0.36
C SER A 94 11.84 7.22 1.77
N SER A 95 10.54 7.25 2.03
CA SER A 95 9.98 6.96 3.35
C SER A 95 10.15 5.49 3.72
N TYR A 96 9.95 4.55 2.79
CA TYR A 96 10.22 3.13 3.05
C TYR A 96 11.70 2.88 3.30
N ASP A 97 12.57 3.54 2.54
CA ASP A 97 14.01 3.41 2.72
C ASP A 97 14.41 3.90 4.12
N ASN A 98 13.89 5.05 4.52
CA ASN A 98 14.12 5.59 5.86
C ASN A 98 13.59 4.65 6.94
N ALA A 99 12.37 4.11 6.76
CA ALA A 99 11.78 3.18 7.71
C ALA A 99 12.62 1.92 7.87
N GLY A 100 13.12 1.39 6.75
CA GLY A 100 13.98 0.21 6.77
C GLY A 100 15.23 0.42 7.60
N LYS A 101 15.86 1.58 7.44
CA LYS A 101 17.06 1.95 8.20
C LYS A 101 16.75 2.19 9.66
N GLN A 102 15.69 2.94 9.96
CA GLN A 102 15.29 3.28 11.32
C GLN A 102 14.89 2.05 12.13
N LEU A 103 14.13 1.15 11.50
CA LEU A 103 13.60 -0.04 12.15
C LEU A 103 14.50 -1.27 11.98
N ARG A 104 15.56 -1.14 11.19
CA ARG A 104 16.50 -2.24 10.86
C ARG A 104 15.74 -3.41 10.22
N MET A 105 14.85 -3.11 9.28
CA MET A 105 14.05 -4.11 8.58
C MET A 105 14.26 -3.99 7.08
N HIS A 106 15.01 -4.93 6.52
CA HIS A 106 15.31 -4.96 5.08
C HIS A 106 14.06 -5.04 4.21
N MET A 107 12.98 -5.62 4.73
CA MET A 107 11.72 -5.70 3.99
C MET A 107 11.27 -4.34 3.48
N PHE A 108 11.38 -3.29 4.29
CA PHE A 108 10.98 -1.95 3.87
C PHE A 108 11.88 -1.39 2.77
N GLU A 109 13.18 -1.66 2.85
CA GLU A 109 14.11 -1.27 1.79
C GLU A 109 13.78 -2.01 0.49
N ASP A 110 13.42 -3.28 0.58
CA ASP A 110 13.02 -4.08 -0.59
C ASP A 110 11.73 -3.54 -1.20
N ILE A 111 10.76 -3.10 -0.38
CA ILE A 111 9.55 -2.47 -0.90
C ILE A 111 9.92 -1.17 -1.62
N ALA A 112 10.84 -0.38 -1.07
CA ALA A 112 11.29 0.84 -1.72
C ALA A 112 11.87 0.54 -3.10
N ASP A 113 12.74 -0.46 -3.18
CA ASP A 113 13.39 -0.85 -4.44
C ASP A 113 12.40 -1.37 -5.49
N ASN A 114 11.30 -1.96 -5.05
CA ASN A 114 10.28 -2.56 -5.93
C ASN A 114 8.96 -1.81 -5.88
N PHE A 115 8.99 -0.55 -5.49
CA PHE A 115 7.79 0.25 -5.23
C PHE A 115 6.79 0.23 -6.39
N GLU A 116 7.25 0.51 -7.60
CA GLU A 116 6.37 0.57 -8.77
C GLU A 116 5.77 -0.80 -9.12
N ILE A 117 6.51 -1.86 -8.90
CA ILE A 117 6.01 -3.22 -9.13
C ILE A 117 4.90 -3.53 -8.12
N VAL A 118 5.12 -3.19 -6.85
CA VAL A 118 4.14 -3.39 -5.79
C VAL A 118 2.87 -2.56 -6.06
N VAL A 119 3.05 -1.30 -6.48
CA VAL A 119 1.93 -0.43 -6.88
C VAL A 119 1.10 -1.11 -7.98
N LYS A 120 1.75 -1.63 -9.01
CA LYS A 120 1.06 -2.29 -10.13
C LYS A 120 0.27 -3.51 -9.65
N ILE A 121 0.87 -4.32 -8.79
CA ILE A 121 0.22 -5.53 -8.27
C ILE A 121 -0.99 -5.14 -7.42
N ILE A 122 -0.87 -4.13 -6.57
CA ILE A 122 -2.01 -3.63 -5.79
C ILE A 122 -3.12 -3.15 -6.71
N ARG A 123 -2.78 -2.37 -7.73
CA ARG A 123 -3.76 -1.81 -8.67
C ARG A 123 -4.58 -2.91 -9.34
N ILE A 124 -3.91 -3.94 -9.84
CA ILE A 124 -4.59 -5.04 -10.51
C ILE A 124 -5.42 -5.86 -9.52
N SER A 125 -4.86 -6.11 -8.33
CA SER A 125 -5.52 -6.91 -7.29
C SER A 125 -6.77 -6.25 -6.71
N THR A 126 -6.84 -4.92 -6.74
CA THR A 126 -7.96 -4.16 -6.14
C THR A 126 -8.92 -3.59 -7.18
N ARG A 127 -8.96 -4.14 -8.39
CA ARG A 127 -9.89 -3.67 -9.43
C ARG A 127 -11.34 -3.80 -8.95
N PRO A 128 -12.19 -2.80 -9.26
CA PRO A 128 -13.59 -2.79 -8.81
C PRO A 128 -14.42 -3.99 -9.28
N ALA A 129 -14.02 -4.66 -10.36
CA ALA A 129 -14.73 -5.82 -10.89
C ALA A 129 -14.71 -7.04 -9.96
N ARG A 130 -13.88 -7.03 -8.92
CA ARG A 130 -13.79 -8.15 -7.99
C ARG A 130 -14.97 -8.13 -7.02
N THR A 131 -15.81 -9.14 -7.10
CA THR A 131 -17.03 -9.24 -6.28
C THR A 131 -16.75 -9.35 -4.80
N HIS A 132 -15.59 -9.87 -4.40
CA HIS A 132 -15.18 -10.01 -3.00
C HIS A 132 -15.12 -8.67 -2.27
N PHE A 133 -14.93 -7.57 -3.00
CA PHE A 133 -14.65 -6.26 -2.42
C PHE A 133 -15.79 -5.27 -2.56
N LYS A 134 -16.97 -5.74 -2.95
CA LYS A 134 -18.11 -4.83 -3.22
C LYS A 134 -18.53 -3.99 -2.01
N ASP A 135 -18.22 -4.46 -0.80
CA ASP A 135 -18.59 -3.76 0.43
C ASP A 135 -17.53 -2.77 0.90
N ILE A 136 -16.39 -2.72 0.23
CA ILE A 136 -15.30 -1.80 0.59
C ILE A 136 -15.49 -0.50 -0.18
N LYS A 137 -15.72 0.58 0.56
CA LYS A 137 -16.08 1.88 -0.04
C LYS A 137 -15.04 2.42 -1.00
N TRP A 138 -13.76 2.38 -0.63
CA TRP A 138 -12.73 2.96 -1.48
C TRP A 138 -12.48 2.17 -2.76
N LEU A 139 -12.96 0.95 -2.87
CA LEU A 139 -12.86 0.15 -4.10
C LEU A 139 -13.99 0.45 -5.09
N ASN A 140 -15.03 1.14 -4.66
CA ASN A 140 -16.21 1.41 -5.47
C ASN A 140 -16.34 2.88 -5.89
N HIS A 141 -15.23 3.58 -5.98
CA HIS A 141 -15.20 4.98 -6.43
C HIS A 141 -15.29 5.09 -7.93
#